data_dfeb6ef1b1be08aad70341ae1aad9d53
#
_entry.id   dfeb6ef1b1be08aad70341ae1aad9d53
#
_cell.length_a   1.000
_cell.length_b   1.000
_cell.length_c   1.000
_cell.angle_alpha   90.00
_cell.angle_beta   90.00
_cell.angle_gamma   90.00
#
_symmetry.space_group_name_H-M   'P 1'
#
loop_
_entity.id
_entity.type
_entity.pdbx_description
1 polymer ?
#
loop_
_entity_poly.entity_id
_entity_poly.type
_entity_poly.pdbx_seq_one_letter_code
_entity_poly.pdbx_strand_id
1 'polypeptide(L)'
;MYKGILLLLSAEFCFTLSTVFGKFAMADEGMTGIEVSFFRFFLGAIAAAAYMLWKRVSFRPNNITYVALRGVSNTAAVLLFFTGVQHSTVTNANMLNLTYPVFVFLLAPFINRERSRGRYFIFLLLALAGVYLIILPDFSSVNPGDLCALLSGLVAGFAICFLREARKFDSSEVILFYLMLPGCLINLMVMAPGFSIPSGTGLAYSLCSGAIAVAGQALLTVGYRYIEAARGSIVSGSRILFAGIMGVSIFSDPLTLQIVLGGALILVSLVGVSGIARKFFPPNGM
;
A
#
# COMPACT_ATOMS: atom_id res chain seq x y z
N MET A 1 0.02 6.46 19.09
CA MET A 1 -0.89 6.87 18.00
C MET A 1 -0.20 7.78 16.99
N TYR A 2 0.26 9.00 17.34
CA TYR A 2 0.95 9.90 16.39
C TYR A 2 2.16 9.27 15.72
N LYS A 3 2.98 8.50 16.45
CA LYS A 3 4.09 7.72 15.90
C LYS A 3 3.63 6.78 14.78
N GLY A 4 2.49 6.09 14.96
CA GLY A 4 1.94 5.23 13.91
C GLY A 4 1.53 5.99 12.66
N ILE A 5 0.86 7.14 12.83
CA ILE A 5 0.45 8.01 11.70
C ILE A 5 1.67 8.51 10.92
N LEU A 6 2.69 9.04 11.61
CA LEU A 6 3.92 9.51 10.96
C LEU A 6 4.62 8.40 10.19
N LEU A 7 4.74 7.20 10.79
CA LEU A 7 5.34 6.04 10.11
C LEU A 7 4.55 5.64 8.86
N LEU A 8 3.21 5.67 8.91
CA LEU A 8 2.38 5.37 7.75
C LEU A 8 2.49 6.45 6.67
N LEU A 9 2.45 7.74 7.02
CA LEU A 9 2.66 8.82 6.06
C LEU A 9 4.02 8.71 5.36
N SER A 10 5.08 8.43 6.13
CA SER A 10 6.43 8.19 5.56
C SER A 10 6.45 6.95 4.66
N ALA A 11 5.72 5.88 5.04
CA ALA A 11 5.60 4.69 4.21
C ALA A 11 4.91 4.99 2.87
N GLU A 12 3.81 5.75 2.90
CA GLU A 12 3.06 6.11 1.68
C GLU A 12 3.85 7.05 0.77
N PHE A 13 4.64 7.96 1.35
CA PHE A 13 5.60 8.77 0.61
C PHE A 13 6.65 7.89 -0.09
N CYS A 14 7.25 6.92 0.63
CA CYS A 14 8.21 5.98 0.05
C CYS A 14 7.56 5.15 -1.06
N PHE A 15 6.34 4.64 -0.88
CA PHE A 15 5.65 3.89 -1.93
C PHE A 15 5.38 4.72 -3.17
N THR A 16 4.99 5.99 -3.00
CA THR A 16 4.79 6.90 -4.13
C THR A 16 6.10 7.17 -4.86
N LEU A 17 7.16 7.46 -4.13
CA LEU A 17 8.48 7.69 -4.72
C LEU A 17 9.01 6.44 -5.43
N SER A 18 8.81 5.26 -4.85
CA SER A 18 9.10 3.97 -5.50
C SER A 18 8.34 3.82 -6.82
N THR A 19 7.06 4.24 -6.87
CA THR A 19 6.26 4.20 -8.09
C THR A 19 6.82 5.12 -9.19
N VAL A 20 7.37 6.28 -8.82
CA VAL A 20 8.03 7.20 -9.77
C VAL A 20 9.23 6.50 -10.44
N PHE A 21 10.12 5.90 -9.66
CA PHE A 21 11.25 5.14 -10.21
C PHE A 21 10.79 3.92 -11.03
N GLY A 22 9.75 3.24 -10.58
CA GLY A 22 9.14 2.15 -11.34
C GLY A 22 8.58 2.63 -12.68
N LYS A 23 7.98 3.84 -12.74
CA LYS A 23 7.49 4.44 -13.99
C LYS A 23 8.64 4.73 -14.95
N PHE A 24 9.78 5.23 -14.47
CA PHE A 24 10.97 5.43 -15.30
C PHE A 24 11.49 4.10 -15.86
N ALA A 25 11.58 3.04 -15.05
CA ALA A 25 11.99 1.72 -15.52
C ALA A 25 11.05 1.15 -16.60
N MET A 26 9.73 1.38 -16.47
CA MET A 26 8.75 0.89 -17.44
C MET A 26 8.67 1.74 -18.70
N ALA A 27 8.66 3.07 -18.58
CA ALA A 27 8.46 3.98 -19.71
C ALA A 27 9.72 4.18 -20.55
N ASP A 28 10.87 4.30 -19.89
CA ASP A 28 12.12 4.65 -20.56
C ASP A 28 12.90 3.40 -21.00
N GLU A 29 12.75 2.29 -20.27
CA GLU A 29 13.56 1.07 -20.46
C GLU A 29 12.74 -0.18 -20.85
N GLY A 30 11.42 -0.03 -21.05
CA GLY A 30 10.53 -1.08 -21.54
C GLY A 30 10.31 -2.24 -20.57
N MET A 31 10.64 -2.09 -19.30
CA MET A 31 10.41 -3.12 -18.29
C MET A 31 8.92 -3.31 -17.98
N THR A 32 8.54 -4.53 -17.65
CA THR A 32 7.18 -4.82 -17.19
C THR A 32 6.99 -4.47 -15.70
N GLY A 33 5.75 -4.19 -15.28
CA GLY A 33 5.44 -3.95 -13.88
C GLY A 33 5.76 -5.15 -12.97
N ILE A 34 5.72 -6.38 -13.53
CA ILE A 34 6.07 -7.61 -12.80
C ILE A 34 7.57 -7.67 -12.54
N GLU A 35 8.42 -7.30 -13.51
CA GLU A 35 9.88 -7.24 -13.35
C GLU A 35 10.26 -6.20 -12.28
N VAL A 36 9.68 -4.99 -12.33
CA VAL A 36 9.90 -3.97 -11.29
C VAL A 36 9.45 -4.48 -9.92
N SER A 37 8.29 -5.14 -9.86
CA SER A 37 7.79 -5.76 -8.63
C SER A 37 8.70 -6.87 -8.11
N PHE A 38 9.29 -7.69 -9.00
CA PHE A 38 10.27 -8.72 -8.62
C PHE A 38 11.45 -8.12 -7.86
N PHE A 39 12.07 -7.04 -8.38
CA PHE A 39 13.20 -6.39 -7.70
C PHE A 39 12.84 -5.87 -6.32
N ARG A 40 11.64 -5.36 -6.13
CA ARG A 40 11.12 -4.96 -4.81
C ARG A 40 11.08 -6.14 -3.83
N PHE A 41 10.48 -7.27 -4.24
CA PHE A 41 10.37 -8.44 -3.39
C PHE A 41 11.72 -9.12 -3.16
N PHE A 42 12.56 -9.18 -4.17
CA PHE A 42 13.91 -9.74 -4.12
C PHE A 42 14.80 -8.97 -3.14
N LEU A 43 14.90 -7.65 -3.30
CA LEU A 43 15.67 -6.79 -2.38
C LEU A 43 15.10 -6.87 -0.95
N GLY A 44 13.78 -6.89 -0.83
CA GLY A 44 13.13 -7.01 0.48
C GLY A 44 13.43 -8.34 1.18
N ALA A 45 13.43 -9.45 0.45
CA ALA A 45 13.76 -10.76 0.99
C ALA A 45 15.22 -10.81 1.45
N ILE A 46 16.16 -10.32 0.61
CA ILE A 46 17.58 -10.26 0.97
C ILE A 46 17.80 -9.33 2.16
N ALA A 47 17.22 -8.12 2.16
CA ALA A 47 17.40 -7.16 3.24
C ALA A 47 16.84 -7.68 4.57
N ALA A 48 15.66 -8.29 4.55
CA ALA A 48 15.06 -8.89 5.74
C ALA A 48 15.90 -10.07 6.25
N ALA A 49 16.33 -10.98 5.37
CA ALA A 49 17.17 -12.11 5.74
C ALA A 49 18.53 -11.66 6.30
N ALA A 50 19.21 -10.74 5.62
CA ALA A 50 20.50 -10.20 6.05
C ALA A 50 20.39 -9.50 7.41
N TYR A 51 19.36 -8.70 7.62
CA TYR A 51 19.11 -8.05 8.90
C TYR A 51 18.86 -9.07 10.03
N MET A 52 18.02 -10.09 9.75
CA MET A 52 17.72 -11.14 10.72
C MET A 52 18.98 -11.95 11.10
N LEU A 53 19.82 -12.29 10.14
CA LEU A 53 21.10 -12.96 10.37
C LEU A 53 22.05 -12.08 11.20
N TRP A 54 22.18 -10.79 10.83
CA TRP A 54 23.04 -9.85 11.56
C TRP A 54 22.61 -9.63 13.00
N LYS A 55 21.30 -9.48 13.23
CA LYS A 55 20.74 -9.29 14.57
C LYS A 55 20.46 -10.60 15.32
N ARG A 56 20.76 -11.74 14.71
CA ARG A 56 20.48 -13.07 15.25
C ARG A 56 18.99 -13.25 15.62
N VAL A 57 18.09 -12.65 14.83
CA VAL A 57 16.65 -12.84 14.99
C VAL A 57 16.28 -14.19 14.41
N SER A 58 15.48 -14.97 15.14
CA SER A 58 14.97 -16.26 14.66
C SER A 58 14.08 -16.10 13.45
N PHE A 59 14.27 -16.95 12.45
CA PHE A 59 13.35 -17.04 11.30
C PHE A 59 12.01 -17.70 11.65
N ARG A 60 11.94 -18.38 12.81
CA ARG A 60 10.71 -19.05 13.24
C ARG A 60 9.73 -18.02 13.79
N PRO A 61 8.53 -17.87 13.17
CA PRO A 61 7.51 -16.96 13.66
C PRO A 61 6.88 -17.51 14.96
N ASN A 62 6.44 -16.63 15.84
CA ASN A 62 5.67 -17.00 17.02
C ASN A 62 4.24 -17.41 16.64
N ASN A 63 3.66 -16.75 15.63
CA ASN A 63 2.36 -17.11 15.09
C ASN A 63 2.42 -17.23 13.57
N ILE A 64 2.74 -18.43 13.08
CA ILE A 64 2.85 -18.73 11.64
C ILE A 64 1.55 -18.44 10.88
N THR A 65 0.39 -18.62 11.52
CA THR A 65 -0.91 -18.44 10.86
C THR A 65 -1.09 -17.01 10.36
N TYR A 66 -0.92 -16.00 11.23
CA TYR A 66 -1.10 -14.62 10.81
C TYR A 66 0.00 -14.12 9.89
N VAL A 67 1.22 -14.60 10.09
CA VAL A 67 2.36 -14.26 9.22
C VAL A 67 2.15 -14.84 7.81
N ALA A 68 1.76 -16.10 7.71
CA ALA A 68 1.46 -16.75 6.44
C ALA A 68 0.24 -16.13 5.74
N LEU A 69 -0.87 -15.91 6.48
CA LEU A 69 -2.06 -15.23 5.96
C LEU A 69 -1.72 -13.84 5.42
N ARG A 70 -0.86 -13.08 6.11
CA ARG A 70 -0.37 -11.78 5.63
C ARG A 70 0.38 -11.92 4.31
N GLY A 71 1.30 -12.88 4.20
CA GLY A 71 2.10 -13.12 3.00
C GLY A 71 1.22 -13.55 1.81
N VAL A 72 0.39 -14.56 2.02
CA VAL A 72 -0.53 -15.11 0.99
C VAL A 72 -1.52 -14.05 0.52
N SER A 73 -2.19 -13.36 1.43
CA SER A 73 -3.16 -12.32 1.06
C SER A 73 -2.49 -11.18 0.31
N ASN A 74 -1.30 -10.74 0.73
CA ASN A 74 -0.59 -9.69 0.00
C ASN A 74 -0.22 -10.12 -1.42
N THR A 75 0.29 -11.34 -1.58
CA THR A 75 0.66 -11.87 -2.90
C THR A 75 -0.57 -12.03 -3.80
N ALA A 76 -1.66 -12.59 -3.27
CA ALA A 76 -2.93 -12.71 -3.99
C ALA A 76 -3.49 -11.33 -4.41
N ALA A 77 -3.41 -10.32 -3.52
CA ALA A 77 -3.83 -8.95 -3.84
C ALA A 77 -2.99 -8.36 -5.00
N VAL A 78 -1.68 -8.58 -4.98
CA VAL A 78 -0.78 -8.11 -6.05
C VAL A 78 -1.11 -8.79 -7.38
N LEU A 79 -1.29 -10.10 -7.40
CA LEU A 79 -1.64 -10.84 -8.63
C LEU A 79 -2.99 -10.38 -9.19
N LEU A 80 -4.02 -10.28 -8.35
CA LEU A 80 -5.35 -9.78 -8.75
C LEU A 80 -5.27 -8.34 -9.28
N PHE A 81 -4.44 -7.49 -8.65
CA PHE A 81 -4.24 -6.12 -9.11
C PHE A 81 -3.62 -6.07 -10.50
N PHE A 82 -2.55 -6.82 -10.75
CA PHE A 82 -1.92 -6.85 -12.08
C PHE A 82 -2.83 -7.46 -13.13
N THR A 83 -3.60 -8.50 -12.80
CA THR A 83 -4.65 -9.03 -13.69
C THR A 83 -5.71 -7.96 -13.98
N GLY A 84 -6.09 -7.17 -12.98
CA GLY A 84 -6.97 -6.02 -13.13
C GLY A 84 -6.41 -4.98 -14.11
N VAL A 85 -5.16 -4.61 -13.94
CA VAL A 85 -4.46 -3.65 -14.83
C VAL A 85 -4.37 -4.18 -16.27
N GLN A 86 -4.15 -5.48 -16.44
CA GLN A 86 -4.03 -6.10 -17.75
C GLN A 86 -5.34 -6.09 -18.55
N HIS A 87 -6.49 -6.22 -17.89
CA HIS A 87 -7.81 -6.33 -18.51
C HIS A 87 -8.71 -5.11 -18.32
N SER A 88 -8.22 -4.06 -17.63
CA SER A 88 -8.90 -2.78 -17.42
C SER A 88 -7.92 -1.63 -17.60
N THR A 89 -8.37 -0.39 -17.35
CA THR A 89 -7.46 0.75 -17.33
C THR A 89 -6.65 0.78 -16.03
N VAL A 90 -5.41 1.26 -16.10
CA VAL A 90 -4.56 1.47 -14.91
C VAL A 90 -5.27 2.35 -13.87
N THR A 91 -6.02 3.36 -14.35
CA THR A 91 -6.78 4.30 -13.53
C THR A 91 -7.88 3.59 -12.74
N ASN A 92 -8.74 2.82 -13.44
CA ASN A 92 -9.82 2.06 -12.81
C ASN A 92 -9.28 1.02 -11.82
N ALA A 93 -8.24 0.26 -12.23
CA ALA A 93 -7.63 -0.75 -11.38
C ALA A 93 -7.06 -0.15 -10.09
N ASN A 94 -6.37 0.99 -10.16
CA ASN A 94 -5.87 1.68 -8.98
C ASN A 94 -7.01 2.18 -8.08
N MET A 95 -8.06 2.80 -8.66
CA MET A 95 -9.20 3.28 -7.88
C MET A 95 -9.89 2.15 -7.14
N LEU A 96 -10.17 1.04 -7.84
CA LEU A 96 -10.83 -0.12 -7.26
C LEU A 96 -9.97 -0.81 -6.18
N ASN A 97 -8.67 -0.94 -6.41
CA ASN A 97 -7.75 -1.43 -5.37
C ASN A 97 -7.72 -0.51 -4.15
N LEU A 98 -7.71 0.81 -4.34
CA LEU A 98 -7.68 1.80 -3.25
C LEU A 98 -8.99 1.86 -2.44
N THR A 99 -10.00 1.06 -2.79
CA THR A 99 -11.16 0.82 -1.91
C THR A 99 -10.83 -0.08 -0.72
N TYR A 100 -9.62 -0.69 -0.65
CA TYR A 100 -9.24 -1.57 0.45
C TYR A 100 -9.48 -1.01 1.87
N PRO A 101 -9.43 0.31 2.16
CA PRO A 101 -9.75 0.82 3.48
C PRO A 101 -11.20 0.57 3.89
N VAL A 102 -12.14 0.48 2.93
CA VAL A 102 -13.53 0.09 3.20
C VAL A 102 -13.57 -1.33 3.75
N PHE A 103 -12.87 -2.24 3.08
CA PHE A 103 -12.80 -3.63 3.49
C PHE A 103 -12.07 -3.78 4.84
N VAL A 104 -11.00 -3.02 5.08
CA VAL A 104 -10.35 -2.98 6.40
C VAL A 104 -11.34 -2.52 7.48
N PHE A 105 -12.11 -1.46 7.21
CA PHE A 105 -13.10 -0.95 8.15
C PHE A 105 -14.17 -2.00 8.50
N LEU A 106 -14.61 -2.79 7.52
CA LEU A 106 -15.59 -3.86 7.71
C LEU A 106 -14.98 -5.08 8.40
N LEU A 107 -13.73 -5.46 8.08
CA LEU A 107 -13.08 -6.67 8.57
C LEU A 107 -12.40 -6.51 9.94
N ALA A 108 -11.91 -5.32 10.27
CA ALA A 108 -11.17 -5.08 11.50
C ALA A 108 -11.96 -5.43 12.79
N PRO A 109 -13.27 -5.19 12.91
CA PRO A 109 -14.03 -5.63 14.08
C PRO A 109 -14.00 -7.15 14.30
N PHE A 110 -14.01 -7.92 13.22
CA PHE A 110 -14.05 -9.38 13.27
C PHE A 110 -12.65 -9.99 13.46
N ILE A 111 -11.65 -9.51 12.70
CA ILE A 111 -10.30 -10.08 12.71
C ILE A 111 -9.47 -9.51 13.87
N ASN A 112 -9.48 -8.18 14.04
CA ASN A 112 -8.64 -7.48 15.00
C ASN A 112 -9.36 -7.23 16.34
N ARG A 113 -10.67 -7.49 16.41
CA ARG A 113 -11.53 -7.15 17.56
C ARG A 113 -11.46 -5.67 17.92
N GLU A 114 -11.19 -4.82 16.92
CA GLU A 114 -11.13 -3.38 17.06
C GLU A 114 -12.53 -2.78 16.91
N ARG A 115 -12.96 -1.93 17.85
CA ARG A 115 -14.24 -1.23 17.74
C ARG A 115 -14.09 -0.06 16.77
N SER A 116 -14.57 -0.25 15.55
CA SER A 116 -14.64 0.83 14.56
C SER A 116 -15.62 1.90 15.03
N ARG A 117 -15.09 3.09 15.31
CA ARG A 117 -15.96 4.21 15.72
C ARG A 117 -16.65 4.81 14.50
N GLY A 118 -17.97 5.02 14.55
CA GLY A 118 -18.76 5.53 13.42
C GLY A 118 -18.19 6.81 12.76
N ARG A 119 -17.53 7.67 13.55
CA ARG A 119 -16.85 8.86 13.01
C ARG A 119 -15.73 8.54 12.00
N TYR A 120 -15.05 7.39 12.13
CA TYR A 120 -14.02 6.99 11.17
C TYR A 120 -14.63 6.62 9.82
N PHE A 121 -15.88 6.20 9.80
CA PHE A 121 -16.61 5.98 8.56
C PHE A 121 -16.80 7.28 7.76
N ILE A 122 -17.09 8.40 8.42
CA ILE A 122 -17.18 9.71 7.77
C ILE A 122 -15.82 10.09 7.14
N PHE A 123 -14.72 9.92 7.89
CA PHE A 123 -13.39 10.21 7.35
C PHE A 123 -12.99 9.25 6.23
N LEU A 124 -13.40 7.99 6.30
CA LEU A 124 -13.23 7.04 5.21
C LEU A 124 -13.95 7.51 3.94
N LEU A 125 -15.21 7.93 4.06
CA LEU A 125 -15.97 8.45 2.90
C LEU A 125 -15.33 9.72 2.32
N LEU A 126 -14.85 10.64 3.17
CA LEU A 126 -14.13 11.83 2.72
C LEU A 126 -12.84 11.48 1.98
N ALA A 127 -12.06 10.51 2.49
CA ALA A 127 -10.84 10.06 1.82
C ALA A 127 -11.15 9.43 0.47
N LEU A 128 -12.17 8.56 0.39
CA LEU A 128 -12.59 7.92 -0.87
C LEU A 128 -13.13 8.93 -1.89
N ALA A 129 -13.92 9.91 -1.45
CA ALA A 129 -14.39 11.00 -2.30
C ALA A 129 -13.22 11.82 -2.87
N GLY A 130 -12.21 12.10 -2.02
CA GLY A 130 -10.99 12.78 -2.45
C GLY A 130 -10.20 11.96 -3.47
N VAL A 131 -10.03 10.66 -3.24
CA VAL A 131 -9.38 9.73 -4.19
C VAL A 131 -10.16 9.69 -5.50
N TYR A 132 -11.48 9.58 -5.46
CA TYR A 132 -12.32 9.58 -6.64
C TYR A 132 -12.16 10.85 -7.50
N LEU A 133 -12.15 12.04 -6.85
CA LEU A 133 -11.99 13.32 -7.55
C LEU A 133 -10.60 13.46 -8.21
N ILE A 134 -9.55 12.90 -7.62
CA ILE A 134 -8.19 12.96 -8.19
C ILE A 134 -8.05 11.99 -9.36
N ILE A 135 -8.54 10.76 -9.19
CA ILE A 135 -8.35 9.69 -10.18
C ILE A 135 -9.32 9.82 -11.35
N LEU A 136 -10.57 10.27 -11.10
CA LEU A 136 -11.67 10.36 -12.10
C LEU A 136 -11.76 9.09 -12.98
N PRO A 137 -12.05 7.92 -12.38
CA PRO A 137 -12.07 6.67 -13.11
C PRO A 137 -13.20 6.65 -14.14
N ASP A 138 -12.96 6.02 -15.27
CA ASP A 138 -13.99 5.78 -16.30
C ASP A 138 -14.59 4.38 -16.12
N PHE A 139 -15.85 4.32 -15.72
CA PHE A 139 -16.63 3.08 -15.57
C PHE A 139 -17.73 2.95 -16.65
N SER A 140 -17.54 3.55 -17.81
CA SER A 140 -18.50 3.45 -18.93
C SER A 140 -18.77 2.00 -19.35
N SER A 141 -17.80 1.10 -19.15
CA SER A 141 -17.96 -0.34 -19.36
C SER A 141 -17.26 -1.11 -18.23
N VAL A 142 -18.04 -1.85 -17.44
CA VAL A 142 -17.49 -2.77 -16.43
C VAL A 142 -17.00 -4.04 -17.10
N ASN A 143 -15.76 -4.42 -16.83
CA ASN A 143 -15.12 -5.59 -17.42
C ASN A 143 -14.55 -6.55 -16.34
N PRO A 144 -14.16 -7.79 -16.69
CA PRO A 144 -13.57 -8.73 -15.73
C PRO A 144 -12.31 -8.21 -14.99
N GLY A 145 -11.55 -7.31 -15.62
CA GLY A 145 -10.40 -6.65 -15.00
C GLY A 145 -10.80 -5.75 -13.83
N ASP A 146 -11.92 -5.04 -13.95
CA ASP A 146 -12.44 -4.21 -12.86
C ASP A 146 -12.83 -5.08 -11.64
N LEU A 147 -13.45 -6.25 -11.90
CA LEU A 147 -13.75 -7.20 -10.82
C LEU A 147 -12.48 -7.72 -10.14
N CYS A 148 -11.43 -8.07 -10.90
CA CYS A 148 -10.15 -8.47 -10.36
C CYS A 148 -9.53 -7.37 -9.51
N ALA A 149 -9.58 -6.12 -9.97
CA ALA A 149 -9.06 -4.96 -9.24
C ALA A 149 -9.83 -4.71 -7.92
N LEU A 150 -11.15 -4.83 -7.94
CA LEU A 150 -11.97 -4.72 -6.72
C LEU A 150 -11.68 -5.86 -5.73
N LEU A 151 -11.57 -7.10 -6.21
CA LEU A 151 -11.18 -8.26 -5.40
C LEU A 151 -9.77 -8.09 -4.83
N SER A 152 -8.85 -7.47 -5.58
CA SER A 152 -7.52 -7.13 -5.06
C SER A 152 -7.63 -6.19 -3.85
N GLY A 153 -8.53 -5.21 -3.89
CA GLY A 153 -8.82 -4.32 -2.76
C GLY A 153 -9.36 -5.07 -1.54
N LEU A 154 -10.30 -6.00 -1.75
CA LEU A 154 -10.83 -6.85 -0.68
C LEU A 154 -9.70 -7.66 -0.03
N VAL A 155 -8.90 -8.36 -0.84
CA VAL A 155 -7.80 -9.21 -0.35
C VAL A 155 -6.70 -8.37 0.31
N ALA A 156 -6.42 -7.16 -0.19
CA ALA A 156 -5.54 -6.20 0.47
C ALA A 156 -6.09 -5.78 1.84
N GLY A 157 -7.40 -5.63 1.97
CA GLY A 157 -8.07 -5.39 3.26
C GLY A 157 -7.78 -6.50 4.28
N PHE A 158 -7.93 -7.76 3.89
CA PHE A 158 -7.52 -8.91 4.71
C PHE A 158 -6.05 -8.85 5.07
N ALA A 159 -5.18 -8.57 4.09
CA ALA A 159 -3.74 -8.50 4.30
C ALA A 159 -3.36 -7.46 5.37
N ILE A 160 -4.01 -6.30 5.41
CA ILE A 160 -3.78 -5.26 6.43
C ILE A 160 -4.30 -5.72 7.80
N CYS A 161 -5.46 -6.34 7.87
CA CYS A 161 -5.97 -6.89 9.13
C CYS A 161 -5.03 -7.98 9.68
N PHE A 162 -4.56 -8.89 8.84
CA PHE A 162 -3.58 -9.90 9.25
C PHE A 162 -2.22 -9.31 9.63
N LEU A 163 -1.77 -8.24 8.97
CA LEU A 163 -0.59 -7.50 9.39
C LEU A 163 -0.75 -6.98 10.82
N ARG A 164 -1.89 -6.36 11.12
CA ARG A 164 -2.18 -5.83 12.46
C ARG A 164 -2.18 -6.93 13.52
N GLU A 165 -2.72 -8.11 13.23
CA GLU A 165 -2.68 -9.25 14.14
C GLU A 165 -1.25 -9.82 14.28
N ALA A 166 -0.56 -10.07 13.16
CA ALA A 166 0.80 -10.58 13.17
C ALA A 166 1.73 -9.69 14.04
N ARG A 167 1.54 -8.36 14.00
CA ARG A 167 2.32 -7.41 14.81
C ARG A 167 2.12 -7.52 16.33
N LYS A 168 1.12 -8.27 16.80
CA LYS A 168 0.95 -8.55 18.22
C LYS A 168 1.89 -9.67 18.71
N PHE A 169 2.29 -10.56 17.82
CA PHE A 169 3.04 -11.77 18.15
C PHE A 169 4.48 -11.76 17.62
N ASP A 170 4.67 -11.20 16.43
CA ASP A 170 5.91 -11.30 15.68
C ASP A 170 6.59 -9.95 15.47
N SER A 171 7.91 -10.01 15.29
CA SER A 171 8.73 -8.84 14.97
C SER A 171 8.47 -8.38 13.52
N SER A 172 8.82 -7.13 13.22
CA SER A 172 8.65 -6.59 11.87
C SER A 172 9.45 -7.35 10.84
N GLU A 173 10.63 -7.80 11.22
CA GLU A 173 11.62 -8.47 10.38
C GLU A 173 11.09 -9.82 9.90
N VAL A 174 10.51 -10.61 10.83
CA VAL A 174 9.89 -11.90 10.52
C VAL A 174 8.71 -11.70 9.56
N ILE A 175 7.82 -10.75 9.87
CA ILE A 175 6.66 -10.46 9.01
C ILE A 175 7.11 -10.01 7.63
N LEU A 176 8.15 -9.16 7.53
CA LEU A 176 8.69 -8.70 6.26
C LEU A 176 9.29 -9.85 5.46
N PHE A 177 10.08 -10.71 6.09
CA PHE A 177 10.69 -11.85 5.42
C PHE A 177 9.62 -12.77 4.80
N TYR A 178 8.61 -13.16 5.58
CA TYR A 178 7.51 -14.02 5.12
C TYR A 178 6.54 -13.34 4.15
N LEU A 179 6.57 -12.02 4.04
CA LEU A 179 5.86 -11.29 3.00
C LEU A 179 6.67 -11.24 1.71
N MET A 180 7.98 -10.96 1.81
CA MET A 180 8.84 -10.70 0.66
C MET A 180 9.25 -11.99 -0.06
N LEU A 181 9.54 -13.08 0.68
CA LEU A 181 10.01 -14.32 0.08
C LEU A 181 8.96 -14.97 -0.85
N PRO A 182 7.71 -15.20 -0.45
CA PRO A 182 6.69 -15.72 -1.37
C PRO A 182 6.43 -14.77 -2.55
N GLY A 183 6.40 -13.46 -2.31
CA GLY A 183 6.27 -12.48 -3.37
C GLY A 183 7.40 -12.55 -4.40
N CYS A 184 8.64 -12.72 -3.95
CA CYS A 184 9.79 -12.92 -4.82
C CYS A 184 9.65 -14.19 -5.68
N LEU A 185 9.33 -15.32 -5.06
CA LEU A 185 9.21 -16.62 -5.76
C LEU A 185 8.09 -16.59 -6.81
N ILE A 186 6.93 -16.02 -6.46
CA ILE A 186 5.79 -15.95 -7.37
C ILE A 186 6.07 -14.99 -8.53
N ASN A 187 6.62 -13.79 -8.26
CA ASN A 187 7.00 -12.88 -9.34
C ASN A 187 8.06 -13.51 -10.25
N LEU A 188 9.02 -14.24 -9.70
CA LEU A 188 10.02 -14.98 -10.49
C LEU A 188 9.36 -16.02 -11.41
N MET A 189 8.40 -16.80 -10.90
CA MET A 189 7.69 -17.79 -11.70
C MET A 189 6.87 -17.15 -12.84
N VAL A 190 6.23 -16.01 -12.56
CA VAL A 190 5.38 -15.32 -13.54
C VAL A 190 6.23 -14.64 -14.61
N MET A 191 7.38 -14.03 -14.26
CA MET A 191 8.21 -13.31 -15.22
C MET A 191 9.16 -14.22 -16.02
N ALA A 192 9.52 -15.41 -15.49
CA ALA A 192 10.54 -16.27 -16.08
C ALA A 192 10.34 -16.58 -17.58
N PRO A 193 9.11 -16.84 -18.09
CA PRO A 193 8.91 -17.16 -19.50
C PRO A 193 9.24 -16.03 -20.47
N GLY A 194 9.19 -14.77 -20.03
CA GLY A 194 9.39 -13.59 -20.87
C GLY A 194 10.50 -12.67 -20.36
N PHE A 195 11.31 -13.11 -19.41
CA PHE A 195 12.33 -12.27 -18.79
C PHE A 195 13.45 -11.92 -19.78
N SER A 196 13.67 -10.63 -19.94
CA SER A 196 14.86 -10.08 -20.62
C SER A 196 15.76 -9.39 -19.59
N ILE A 197 17.08 -9.48 -19.79
CA ILE A 197 18.03 -8.79 -18.90
C ILE A 197 17.84 -7.29 -19.11
N PRO A 198 17.50 -6.53 -18.03
CA PRO A 198 17.30 -5.09 -18.13
C PRO A 198 18.59 -4.38 -18.57
N SER A 199 18.44 -3.22 -19.22
CA SER A 199 19.56 -2.28 -19.42
C SER A 199 20.17 -1.86 -18.07
N GLY A 200 21.38 -1.31 -18.07
CA GLY A 200 22.00 -0.80 -16.82
C GLY A 200 21.15 0.27 -16.13
N THR A 201 20.50 1.15 -16.89
CA THR A 201 19.61 2.21 -16.40
C THR A 201 18.31 1.63 -15.88
N GLY A 202 17.69 0.71 -16.59
CA GLY A 202 16.46 0.03 -16.15
C GLY A 202 16.68 -0.75 -14.86
N LEU A 203 17.83 -1.44 -14.74
CA LEU A 203 18.22 -2.11 -13.51
C LEU A 203 18.38 -1.11 -12.36
N ALA A 204 19.06 0.03 -12.58
CA ALA A 204 19.25 1.06 -11.57
C ALA A 204 17.91 1.62 -11.08
N TYR A 205 16.99 1.98 -11.99
CA TYR A 205 15.65 2.45 -11.62
C TYR A 205 14.86 1.39 -10.84
N SER A 206 14.93 0.13 -11.24
CA SER A 206 14.24 -0.98 -10.56
C SER A 206 14.80 -1.25 -9.18
N LEU A 207 16.13 -1.19 -9.00
CA LEU A 207 16.79 -1.32 -7.71
C LEU A 207 16.44 -0.14 -6.78
N CYS A 208 16.45 1.09 -7.28
CA CYS A 208 16.02 2.28 -6.52
C CYS A 208 14.55 2.16 -6.10
N SER A 209 13.66 1.83 -7.05
CA SER A 209 12.25 1.58 -6.79
C SER A 209 12.07 0.51 -5.70
N GLY A 210 12.75 -0.62 -5.84
CA GLY A 210 12.71 -1.72 -4.90
C GLY A 210 13.20 -1.34 -3.51
N ALA A 211 14.36 -0.69 -3.40
CA ALA A 211 14.93 -0.28 -2.12
C ALA A 211 14.03 0.69 -1.36
N ILE A 212 13.49 1.70 -2.05
CA ILE A 212 12.56 2.67 -1.47
C ILE A 212 11.25 1.98 -1.05
N ALA A 213 10.73 1.05 -1.87
CA ALA A 213 9.54 0.28 -1.54
C ALA A 213 9.74 -0.61 -0.30
N VAL A 214 10.92 -1.22 -0.16
CA VAL A 214 11.28 -2.02 1.05
C VAL A 214 11.30 -1.14 2.29
N ALA A 215 11.89 0.05 2.21
CA ALA A 215 11.86 1.03 3.30
C ALA A 215 10.40 1.41 3.66
N GLY A 216 9.58 1.72 2.66
CA GLY A 216 8.15 1.98 2.85
C GLY A 216 7.42 0.82 3.52
N GLN A 217 7.68 -0.41 3.08
CA GLN A 217 7.06 -1.61 3.65
C GLN A 217 7.49 -1.85 5.11
N ALA A 218 8.75 -1.57 5.44
CA ALA A 218 9.24 -1.65 6.80
C ALA A 218 8.54 -0.61 7.70
N LEU A 219 8.46 0.64 7.26
CA LEU A 219 7.77 1.72 7.96
C LEU A 219 6.28 1.39 8.18
N LEU A 220 5.60 0.88 7.15
CA LEU A 220 4.21 0.44 7.22
C LEU A 220 4.04 -0.69 8.26
N THR A 221 4.88 -1.71 8.19
CA THR A 221 4.84 -2.85 9.11
C THR A 221 5.06 -2.42 10.55
N VAL A 222 6.04 -1.53 10.80
CA VAL A 222 6.26 -0.95 12.14
C VAL A 222 5.10 -0.05 12.54
N GLY A 223 4.55 0.74 11.62
CA GLY A 223 3.45 1.67 11.85
C GLY A 223 2.20 0.98 12.41
N TYR A 224 1.82 -0.14 11.84
CA TYR A 224 0.66 -0.93 12.29
C TYR A 224 0.80 -1.57 13.67
N ARG A 225 1.96 -1.47 14.32
CA ARG A 225 2.09 -1.76 15.75
C ARG A 225 1.41 -0.70 16.62
N TYR A 226 1.38 0.56 16.17
CA TYR A 226 1.00 1.74 16.97
C TYR A 226 -0.37 2.31 16.63
N ILE A 227 -1.04 1.78 15.60
CA ILE A 227 -2.33 2.29 15.10
C ILE A 227 -3.27 1.13 14.76
N GLU A 228 -4.56 1.34 14.97
CA GLU A 228 -5.62 0.40 14.60
C GLU A 228 -5.70 0.20 13.08
N ALA A 229 -6.13 -0.99 12.63
CA ALA A 229 -6.18 -1.32 11.21
C ALA A 229 -7.04 -0.34 10.41
N ALA A 230 -8.27 -0.08 10.90
CA ALA A 230 -9.20 0.84 10.24
C ALA A 230 -8.66 2.28 10.14
N ARG A 231 -8.02 2.78 11.20
CA ARG A 231 -7.43 4.14 11.18
C ARG A 231 -6.20 4.21 10.27
N GLY A 232 -5.35 3.20 10.34
CA GLY A 232 -4.14 3.13 9.53
C GLY A 232 -4.47 3.08 8.04
N SER A 233 -5.49 2.32 7.64
CA SER A 233 -5.90 2.21 6.24
C SER A 233 -6.42 3.54 5.67
N ILE A 234 -7.11 4.35 6.48
CA ILE A 234 -7.53 5.71 6.06
C ILE A 234 -6.29 6.61 5.85
N VAL A 235 -5.30 6.52 6.74
CA VAL A 235 -4.04 7.27 6.59
C VAL A 235 -3.33 6.89 5.29
N SER A 236 -3.40 5.63 4.88
CA SER A 236 -2.79 5.19 3.62
C SER A 236 -3.44 5.80 2.35
N GLY A 237 -4.63 6.38 2.45
CA GLY A 237 -5.21 7.22 1.39
C GLY A 237 -4.33 8.43 1.01
N SER A 238 -3.41 8.85 1.89
CA SER A 238 -2.42 9.91 1.60
C SER A 238 -1.49 9.58 0.43
N ARG A 239 -1.37 8.32 0.03
CA ARG A 239 -0.60 7.92 -1.17
C ARG A 239 -1.01 8.70 -2.40
N ILE A 240 -2.32 8.88 -2.61
CA ILE A 240 -2.84 9.64 -3.77
C ILE A 240 -2.46 11.12 -3.69
N LEU A 241 -2.42 11.69 -2.49
CA LEU A 241 -1.95 13.06 -2.28
C LEU A 241 -0.50 13.22 -2.70
N PHE A 242 0.38 12.33 -2.24
CA PHE A 242 1.79 12.32 -2.65
C PHE A 242 1.93 12.05 -4.15
N ALA A 243 1.11 11.16 -4.73
CA ALA A 243 1.11 10.89 -6.16
C ALA A 243 0.71 12.12 -6.97
N GLY A 244 -0.32 12.87 -6.55
CA GLY A 244 -0.72 14.13 -7.18
C GLY A 244 0.39 15.19 -7.13
N ILE A 245 1.02 15.36 -5.95
CA ILE A 245 2.15 16.30 -5.79
C ILE A 245 3.31 15.91 -6.71
N MET A 246 3.71 14.63 -6.72
CA MET A 246 4.80 14.14 -7.56
C MET A 246 4.45 14.17 -9.05
N GLY A 247 3.18 13.92 -9.41
CA GLY A 247 2.69 14.03 -10.79
C GLY A 247 2.89 15.43 -11.34
N VAL A 248 2.43 16.44 -10.58
CA VAL A 248 2.61 17.86 -10.97
C VAL A 248 4.09 18.25 -11.00
N SER A 249 4.86 17.86 -9.97
CA SER A 249 6.25 18.34 -9.81
C SER A 249 7.26 17.65 -10.73
N ILE A 250 7.08 16.36 -11.03
CA ILE A 250 8.06 15.54 -11.76
C ILE A 250 7.61 15.31 -13.20
N PHE A 251 6.30 15.05 -13.41
CA PHE A 251 5.74 14.72 -14.71
C PHE A 251 5.04 15.90 -15.39
N SER A 252 5.03 17.09 -14.74
CA SER A 252 4.36 18.29 -15.25
C SER A 252 2.86 18.07 -15.52
N ASP A 253 2.23 17.18 -14.76
CA ASP A 253 0.80 16.95 -14.85
C ASP A 253 0.04 18.26 -14.53
N PRO A 254 -1.07 18.57 -15.22
CA PRO A 254 -1.80 19.81 -15.00
C PRO A 254 -2.46 19.81 -13.61
N LEU A 255 -2.26 20.89 -12.84
CA LEU A 255 -2.92 21.08 -11.55
C LEU A 255 -4.39 21.48 -11.78
N THR A 256 -5.27 20.48 -11.79
CA THR A 256 -6.70 20.68 -11.99
C THR A 256 -7.44 21.02 -10.69
N LEU A 257 -8.61 21.64 -10.79
CA LEU A 257 -9.45 21.92 -9.63
C LEU A 257 -9.84 20.62 -8.88
N GLN A 258 -10.01 19.50 -9.60
CA GLN A 258 -10.32 18.20 -9.03
C GLN A 258 -9.18 17.71 -8.12
N ILE A 259 -7.92 17.87 -8.55
CA ILE A 259 -6.74 17.51 -7.73
C ILE A 259 -6.70 18.34 -6.45
N VAL A 260 -6.97 19.64 -6.54
CA VAL A 260 -6.98 20.53 -5.36
C VAL A 260 -8.10 20.17 -4.38
N LEU A 261 -9.34 20.01 -4.88
CA LEU A 261 -10.48 19.64 -4.05
C LEU A 261 -10.36 18.24 -3.46
N GLY A 262 -9.93 17.27 -4.27
CA GLY A 262 -9.69 15.90 -3.81
C GLY A 262 -8.59 15.84 -2.75
N GLY A 263 -7.49 16.58 -2.97
CA GLY A 263 -6.41 16.72 -1.99
C GLY A 263 -6.88 17.32 -0.67
N ALA A 264 -7.72 18.37 -0.74
CA ALA A 264 -8.29 19.00 0.46
C ALA A 264 -9.18 18.00 1.26
N LEU A 265 -10.00 17.21 0.58
CA LEU A 265 -10.83 16.17 1.23
C LEU A 265 -9.98 15.11 1.94
N ILE A 266 -8.90 14.65 1.30
CA ILE A 266 -7.96 13.70 1.92
C ILE A 266 -7.28 14.34 3.13
N LEU A 267 -6.83 15.59 3.06
CA LEU A 267 -6.22 16.29 4.20
C LEU A 267 -7.20 16.41 5.37
N VAL A 268 -8.45 16.80 5.12
CA VAL A 268 -9.50 16.86 6.15
C VAL A 268 -9.71 15.50 6.80
N SER A 269 -9.76 14.43 6.00
CA SER A 269 -9.85 13.06 6.49
C SER A 269 -8.66 12.69 7.39
N LEU A 270 -7.43 12.99 6.96
CA LEU A 270 -6.21 12.72 7.72
C LEU A 270 -6.19 13.45 9.07
N VAL A 271 -6.52 14.74 9.07
CA VAL A 271 -6.62 15.56 10.30
C VAL A 271 -7.69 14.99 11.23
N GLY A 272 -8.85 14.62 10.69
CA GLY A 272 -9.95 14.04 11.47
C GLY A 272 -9.59 12.69 12.13
N VAL A 273 -8.95 11.80 11.37
CA VAL A 273 -8.50 10.48 11.86
C VAL A 273 -7.34 10.61 12.85
N SER A 274 -6.44 11.57 12.66
CA SER A 274 -5.31 11.82 13.57
C SER A 274 -5.75 12.26 14.96
N GLY A 275 -6.95 12.86 15.08
CA GLY A 275 -7.45 13.44 16.31
C GLY A 275 -6.73 14.75 16.72
N ILE A 276 -5.92 15.32 15.83
CA ILE A 276 -5.27 16.61 16.04
C ILE A 276 -6.32 17.70 16.27
N ALA A 277 -7.40 17.67 15.50
CA ALA A 277 -8.51 18.63 15.62
C ALA A 277 -9.08 18.72 17.06
N ARG A 278 -9.07 17.63 17.83
CA ARG A 278 -9.53 17.63 19.22
C ARG A 278 -8.64 18.39 20.18
N LYS A 279 -7.37 18.58 19.85
CA LYS A 279 -6.46 19.43 20.64
C LYS A 279 -6.75 20.92 20.44
N PHE A 280 -7.20 21.28 19.23
CA PHE A 280 -7.51 22.68 18.87
C PHE A 280 -8.98 23.04 19.12
N PHE A 281 -9.88 22.05 19.03
CA PHE A 281 -11.30 22.20 19.29
C PHE A 281 -11.72 21.14 20.31
N PRO A 282 -11.47 21.35 21.63
CA PRO A 282 -11.98 20.45 22.66
C PRO A 282 -13.52 20.45 22.56
N PRO A 283 -14.19 19.30 22.63
CA PRO A 283 -15.64 19.29 22.73
C PRO A 283 -16.01 20.12 23.94
N ASN A 284 -16.83 21.16 23.72
CA ASN A 284 -17.37 21.99 24.79
C ASN A 284 -17.93 21.08 25.87
N GLY A 285 -17.56 21.37 27.10
CA GLY A 285 -17.76 20.50 28.26
C GLY A 285 -19.19 19.97 28.39
N MET A 286 -19.27 18.71 28.74
CA MET A 286 -20.20 18.12 29.67
C MET A 286 -19.42 17.38 30.73
#